data_c4a3d6a8d48ef0ed03cdbd51d3bc5b80
#
_entry.id   c4a3d6a8d48ef0ed03cdbd51d3bc5b80
#
_cell.length_a   1.000
_cell.length_b   1.000
_cell.length_c   1.000
_cell.angle_alpha   90.00
_cell.angle_beta   90.00
_cell.angle_gamma   90.00
#
_symmetry.space_group_name_H-M   'P 1'
#
loop_
_entity.id
_entity.type
_entity.pdbx_description
1 polymer ?
#
loop_
_entity_poly.entity_id
_entity_poly.type
_entity_poly.pdbx_seq_one_letter_code
_entity_poly.pdbx_strand_id
1 'polypeptide(L)'
;MKKIISLLLTLILPLCCFAQAEGSGIDYLALVNKLSPLPEGWEDALETVTVTNSVGDEVEVEAKAYAAYELLRADLEENFGIYTELDSARRSVAAQQDIMDRFIEKYGADYAAKTVAQPGYSEHHTGLALDLYFKIKNEDGSFTDVYYNEDMEKDEYRGIWDTIHARLADYGFILRYLEGKEHITGYRYEPWHIRYLDSADIAREIMSRPGLTLEEYLAGGEAPVVAIDLSGSGFYTDEELYDAMLAVKCRFASWAGCELHSIRYAGDEANSEENLAWLNSFEEGTEYAQAAELLTDFHTAADIRGAWDPDTEYTDYQWWLGRTADGDWEIVSFGY
;
A
#
# COMPACT_ATOMS: atom_id res chain seq x y z
N MET A 1 -45.35 -59.98 -37.67
CA MET A 1 -44.34 -58.92 -37.99
C MET A 1 -44.76 -57.65 -37.27
N LYS A 2 -44.15 -57.37 -36.12
CA LYS A 2 -44.41 -56.17 -35.31
C LYS A 2 -43.38 -55.12 -35.70
N LYS A 3 -43.82 -53.98 -36.24
CA LYS A 3 -42.97 -52.83 -36.56
C LYS A 3 -42.69 -52.06 -35.26
N ILE A 4 -41.44 -51.99 -34.89
CA ILE A 4 -40.95 -51.15 -33.80
C ILE A 4 -40.69 -49.75 -34.40
N ILE A 5 -41.46 -48.76 -33.98
CA ILE A 5 -41.24 -47.35 -34.27
C ILE A 5 -40.31 -46.81 -33.22
N SER A 6 -39.06 -46.53 -33.59
CA SER A 6 -38.08 -45.88 -32.72
C SER A 6 -38.36 -44.37 -32.74
N LEU A 7 -38.79 -43.80 -31.61
CA LEU A 7 -38.98 -42.36 -31.41
C LEU A 7 -37.67 -41.77 -30.97
N LEU A 8 -36.94 -41.06 -31.87
CA LEU A 8 -35.77 -40.31 -31.56
C LEU A 8 -36.22 -39.02 -30.84
N LEU A 9 -36.05 -38.96 -29.53
CA LEU A 9 -36.27 -37.77 -28.74
C LEU A 9 -35.02 -36.92 -28.83
N THR A 10 -35.03 -35.90 -29.69
CA THR A 10 -33.98 -34.86 -29.78
C THR A 10 -34.15 -33.93 -28.58
N LEU A 11 -33.26 -34.11 -27.60
CA LEU A 11 -33.17 -33.21 -26.45
C LEU A 11 -32.47 -31.91 -26.93
N ILE A 12 -33.27 -30.89 -27.20
CA ILE A 12 -32.76 -29.53 -27.43
C ILE A 12 -32.43 -28.95 -26.07
N LEU A 13 -31.17 -29.00 -25.68
CA LEU A 13 -30.65 -28.21 -24.56
C LEU A 13 -30.70 -26.74 -24.98
N PRO A 14 -31.36 -25.87 -24.22
CA PRO A 14 -31.21 -24.46 -24.44
C PRO A 14 -29.75 -24.08 -24.14
N LEU A 15 -29.08 -23.59 -25.16
CA LEU A 15 -27.80 -22.88 -25.00
C LEU A 15 -28.10 -21.63 -24.18
N CYS A 16 -27.98 -21.72 -22.84
CA CYS A 16 -27.90 -20.54 -22.02
C CYS A 16 -26.63 -19.80 -22.45
N CYS A 17 -26.80 -18.82 -23.31
CA CYS A 17 -25.85 -17.72 -23.40
C CYS A 17 -25.78 -17.11 -21.99
N PHE A 18 -24.78 -17.49 -21.23
CA PHE A 18 -24.30 -16.63 -20.17
C PHE A 18 -23.79 -15.37 -20.88
N ALA A 19 -24.69 -14.37 -20.99
CA ALA A 19 -24.23 -13.03 -21.12
C ALA A 19 -23.34 -12.82 -19.90
N GLN A 20 -22.03 -12.71 -20.09
CA GLN A 20 -21.17 -12.08 -19.14
C GLN A 20 -21.79 -10.70 -18.92
N ALA A 21 -22.47 -10.52 -17.79
CA ALA A 21 -22.71 -9.20 -17.27
C ALA A 21 -21.31 -8.58 -17.20
N GLU A 22 -21.05 -7.58 -18.02
CA GLU A 22 -19.95 -6.66 -17.81
C GLU A 22 -20.20 -6.08 -16.43
N GLY A 23 -19.53 -6.64 -15.43
CA GLY A 23 -19.62 -6.18 -14.05
C GLY A 23 -19.00 -4.80 -14.01
N SER A 24 -19.82 -3.80 -13.78
CA SER A 24 -19.40 -2.50 -13.26
C SER A 24 -18.95 -2.65 -11.81
N GLY A 25 -18.01 -3.54 -11.55
CA GLY A 25 -17.51 -3.82 -10.22
C GLY A 25 -16.11 -3.27 -10.06
N ILE A 26 -15.78 -2.86 -8.81
CA ILE A 26 -14.43 -2.47 -8.43
C ILE A 26 -13.47 -3.68 -8.55
N ASP A 27 -12.20 -3.40 -8.79
CA ASP A 27 -11.14 -4.41 -8.76
C ASP A 27 -10.64 -4.58 -7.31
N TYR A 28 -10.99 -5.68 -6.66
CA TYR A 28 -10.57 -5.96 -5.28
C TYR A 28 -9.06 -6.19 -5.14
N LEU A 29 -8.32 -6.36 -6.23
CA LEU A 29 -6.87 -6.44 -6.27
C LEU A 29 -6.19 -5.12 -6.67
N ALA A 30 -6.96 -4.06 -6.91
CA ALA A 30 -6.39 -2.76 -7.24
C ALA A 30 -5.38 -2.31 -6.18
N LEU A 31 -4.18 -1.97 -6.63
CA LEU A 31 -3.13 -1.44 -5.78
C LEU A 31 -3.26 0.09 -5.69
N VAL A 32 -3.48 0.58 -4.47
CA VAL A 32 -3.45 2.02 -4.16
C VAL A 32 -2.42 2.22 -3.05
N ASN A 33 -1.38 2.99 -3.34
CA ASN A 33 -0.29 3.30 -2.41
C ASN A 33 0.37 4.63 -2.79
N LYS A 34 1.51 4.99 -2.20
CA LYS A 34 2.21 6.26 -2.49
C LYS A 34 2.61 6.42 -3.97
N LEU A 35 2.64 5.35 -4.77
CA LEU A 35 3.05 5.33 -6.18
C LEU A 35 1.89 5.11 -7.14
N SER A 36 0.81 4.50 -6.66
CA SER A 36 -0.35 4.08 -7.47
C SER A 36 -1.59 4.79 -6.96
N PRO A 37 -2.17 5.72 -7.73
CA PRO A 37 -3.36 6.45 -7.31
C PRO A 37 -4.62 5.58 -7.35
N LEU A 38 -5.69 6.07 -6.70
CA LEU A 38 -7.03 5.49 -6.83
C LEU A 38 -7.44 5.47 -8.31
N PRO A 39 -7.91 4.33 -8.84
CA PRO A 39 -8.37 4.26 -10.24
C PRO A 39 -9.51 5.24 -10.52
N GLU A 40 -9.52 5.81 -11.73
CA GLU A 40 -10.57 6.73 -12.17
C GLU A 40 -11.95 6.04 -12.16
N GLY A 41 -12.96 6.75 -11.69
CA GLY A 41 -14.35 6.24 -11.59
C GLY A 41 -14.59 5.28 -10.43
N TRP A 42 -13.60 5.04 -9.56
CA TRP A 42 -13.72 4.12 -8.43
C TRP A 42 -14.86 4.50 -7.49
N GLU A 43 -14.98 5.76 -7.13
CA GLU A 43 -15.99 6.23 -6.18
C GLU A 43 -17.43 6.03 -6.72
N ASP A 44 -17.63 6.09 -8.04
CA ASP A 44 -18.93 5.87 -8.68
C ASP A 44 -19.35 4.39 -8.71
N ALA A 45 -18.37 3.47 -8.67
CA ALA A 45 -18.59 2.02 -8.69
C ALA A 45 -18.66 1.41 -7.29
N LEU A 46 -18.29 2.16 -6.25
CA LEU A 46 -18.17 1.66 -4.89
C LEU A 46 -19.52 1.59 -4.18
N GLU A 47 -19.91 0.41 -3.71
CA GLU A 47 -21.06 0.20 -2.85
C GLU A 47 -20.62 0.20 -1.38
N THR A 48 -21.13 1.13 -0.58
CA THR A 48 -20.71 1.29 0.82
C THR A 48 -21.87 1.12 1.79
N VAL A 49 -21.54 0.77 3.02
CA VAL A 49 -22.41 0.85 4.20
C VAL A 49 -21.78 1.78 5.23
N THR A 50 -22.61 2.46 6.01
CA THR A 50 -22.15 3.27 7.14
C THR A 50 -22.55 2.59 8.44
N VAL A 51 -21.58 2.43 9.33
CA VAL A 51 -21.77 1.82 10.65
C VAL A 51 -21.26 2.76 11.73
N THR A 52 -21.85 2.64 12.93
CA THR A 52 -21.38 3.43 14.09
C THR A 52 -20.58 2.51 15.01
N ASN A 53 -19.34 2.86 15.29
CA ASN A 53 -18.46 2.11 16.19
C ASN A 53 -18.82 2.36 17.67
N SER A 54 -18.13 1.66 18.59
CA SER A 54 -18.46 1.74 20.03
C SER A 54 -18.11 3.10 20.67
N VAL A 55 -17.29 3.92 20.03
CA VAL A 55 -16.98 5.29 20.51
C VAL A 55 -17.90 6.35 19.91
N GLY A 56 -18.77 5.96 18.97
CA GLY A 56 -19.82 6.81 18.41
C GLY A 56 -19.48 7.46 17.08
N ASP A 57 -18.37 7.06 16.44
CA ASP A 57 -17.97 7.54 15.12
C ASP A 57 -18.69 6.77 14.02
N GLU A 58 -19.08 7.49 12.95
CA GLU A 58 -19.59 6.90 11.74
C GLU A 58 -18.43 6.48 10.82
N VAL A 59 -18.40 5.17 10.48
CA VAL A 59 -17.40 4.58 9.60
C VAL A 59 -18.07 4.11 8.33
N GLU A 60 -17.62 4.60 7.19
CA GLU A 60 -18.08 4.15 5.87
C GLU A 60 -17.11 3.07 5.36
N VAL A 61 -17.66 1.95 4.86
CA VAL A 61 -16.87 0.79 4.43
C VAL A 61 -17.50 0.14 3.21
N GLU A 62 -16.71 -0.48 2.33
CA GLU A 62 -17.26 -1.25 1.20
C GLU A 62 -18.13 -2.41 1.73
N ALA A 63 -19.26 -2.65 1.06
CA ALA A 63 -20.33 -3.50 1.59
C ALA A 63 -19.89 -4.96 1.80
N LYS A 64 -19.12 -5.56 0.88
CA LYS A 64 -18.62 -6.93 1.05
C LYS A 64 -17.51 -7.02 2.06
N ALA A 65 -16.60 -6.03 2.09
CA ALA A 65 -15.55 -5.95 3.09
C ALA A 65 -16.14 -5.87 4.49
N TYR A 66 -17.20 -5.09 4.68
CA TYR A 66 -17.92 -5.05 5.95
C TYR A 66 -18.57 -6.39 6.31
N ALA A 67 -19.25 -7.04 5.36
CA ALA A 67 -19.86 -8.35 5.61
C ALA A 67 -18.82 -9.42 6.00
N ALA A 68 -17.65 -9.41 5.35
CA ALA A 68 -16.53 -10.29 5.68
C ALA A 68 -15.93 -9.97 7.06
N TYR A 69 -15.81 -8.67 7.39
CA TYR A 69 -15.34 -8.24 8.71
C TYR A 69 -16.28 -8.70 9.84
N GLU A 70 -17.59 -8.62 9.66
CA GLU A 70 -18.55 -9.10 10.66
C GLU A 70 -18.39 -10.61 10.95
N LEU A 71 -18.07 -11.41 9.92
CA LEU A 71 -17.75 -12.83 10.10
C LEU A 71 -16.43 -13.04 10.85
N LEU A 72 -15.39 -12.30 10.50
CA LEU A 72 -14.12 -12.32 11.22
C LEU A 72 -14.30 -11.89 12.68
N ARG A 73 -15.04 -10.81 12.93
CA ARG A 73 -15.31 -10.30 14.27
C ARG A 73 -16.02 -11.34 15.13
N ALA A 74 -17.04 -12.00 14.58
CA ALA A 74 -17.78 -13.05 15.28
C ALA A 74 -16.87 -14.26 15.64
N ASP A 75 -16.00 -14.68 14.72
CA ASP A 75 -15.05 -15.75 14.96
C ASP A 75 -14.03 -15.38 16.07
N LEU A 76 -13.49 -14.16 16.02
CA LEU A 76 -12.57 -13.66 17.03
C LEU A 76 -13.20 -13.59 18.42
N GLU A 77 -14.47 -13.14 18.49
CA GLU A 77 -15.22 -13.09 19.76
C GLU A 77 -15.53 -14.48 20.30
N GLU A 78 -16.11 -15.36 19.47
CA GLU A 78 -16.58 -16.68 19.90
C GLU A 78 -15.45 -17.64 20.24
N ASN A 79 -14.38 -17.65 19.46
CA ASN A 79 -13.32 -18.66 19.59
C ASN A 79 -12.09 -18.19 20.38
N PHE A 80 -11.87 -16.85 20.46
CA PHE A 80 -10.66 -16.31 21.07
C PHE A 80 -10.97 -15.27 22.17
N GLY A 81 -12.21 -14.81 22.31
CA GLY A 81 -12.57 -13.76 23.28
C GLY A 81 -11.96 -12.40 22.95
N ILE A 82 -11.63 -12.16 21.67
CA ILE A 82 -11.07 -10.90 21.18
C ILE A 82 -12.21 -10.09 20.56
N TYR A 83 -12.40 -8.88 21.06
CA TYR A 83 -13.47 -7.97 20.66
C TYR A 83 -12.86 -6.84 19.81
N THR A 84 -13.13 -6.86 18.50
CA THR A 84 -12.62 -5.83 17.57
C THR A 84 -13.74 -4.87 17.17
N GLU A 85 -13.32 -3.65 16.79
CA GLU A 85 -14.18 -2.60 16.23
C GLU A 85 -13.45 -1.90 15.09
N LEU A 86 -14.22 -1.22 14.22
CA LEU A 86 -13.65 -0.39 13.17
C LEU A 86 -13.33 1.01 13.72
N ASP A 87 -12.09 1.43 13.53
CA ASP A 87 -11.67 2.82 13.74
C ASP A 87 -11.92 3.66 12.50
N SER A 88 -11.42 3.19 11.36
CA SER A 88 -11.51 3.85 10.07
C SER A 88 -11.65 2.81 8.95
N ALA A 89 -12.31 3.21 7.85
CA ALA A 89 -12.32 2.42 6.64
C ALA A 89 -12.31 3.34 5.41
N ARG A 90 -13.43 3.50 4.68
CA ARG A 90 -13.42 4.40 3.53
C ARG A 90 -13.20 5.86 3.94
N ARG A 91 -12.31 6.51 3.18
CA ARG A 91 -12.05 7.94 3.31
C ARG A 91 -12.10 8.57 1.93
N SER A 92 -12.95 9.59 1.73
CA SER A 92 -12.98 10.32 0.45
C SER A 92 -11.67 11.07 0.20
N VAL A 93 -11.38 11.36 -1.07
CA VAL A 93 -10.21 12.18 -1.43
C VAL A 93 -10.27 13.56 -0.75
N ALA A 94 -11.47 14.15 -0.65
CA ALA A 94 -11.66 15.43 0.04
C ALA A 94 -11.37 15.34 1.55
N ALA A 95 -11.83 14.26 2.22
CA ALA A 95 -11.53 14.05 3.64
C ALA A 95 -10.04 13.83 3.89
N GLN A 96 -9.34 13.18 2.97
CA GLN A 96 -7.88 13.02 3.03
C GLN A 96 -7.17 14.36 2.89
N GLN A 97 -7.66 15.25 2.02
CA GLN A 97 -7.12 16.62 1.91
C GLN A 97 -7.29 17.38 3.22
N ASP A 98 -8.45 17.27 3.86
CA ASP A 98 -8.70 17.92 5.17
C ASP A 98 -7.75 17.39 6.26
N ILE A 99 -7.39 16.10 6.20
CA ILE A 99 -6.40 15.51 7.12
C ILE A 99 -5.02 16.08 6.81
N MET A 100 -4.62 16.08 5.55
CA MET A 100 -3.33 16.63 5.10
C MET A 100 -3.18 18.08 5.55
N ASP A 101 -4.19 18.92 5.29
CA ASP A 101 -4.17 20.34 5.64
C ASP A 101 -4.02 20.55 7.16
N ARG A 102 -4.72 19.74 7.98
CA ARG A 102 -4.58 19.78 9.45
C ARG A 102 -3.20 19.36 9.93
N PHE A 103 -2.60 18.36 9.28
CA PHE A 103 -1.25 17.92 9.62
C PHE A 103 -0.21 18.97 9.22
N ILE A 104 -0.38 19.59 8.05
CA ILE A 104 0.47 20.72 7.60
C ILE A 104 0.38 21.88 8.60
N GLU A 105 -0.84 22.25 9.01
CA GLU A 105 -1.03 23.34 9.99
C GLU A 105 -0.39 23.03 11.34
N LYS A 106 -0.50 21.79 11.80
CA LYS A 106 -0.08 21.40 13.16
C LYS A 106 1.41 21.05 13.25
N TYR A 107 1.96 20.39 12.22
CA TYR A 107 3.28 19.77 12.29
C TYR A 107 4.24 20.25 11.18
N GLY A 108 3.74 21.01 10.19
CA GLY A 108 4.49 21.42 9.01
C GLY A 108 4.31 20.48 7.82
N ALA A 109 4.62 20.99 6.62
CA ALA A 109 4.40 20.28 5.36
C ALA A 109 5.24 18.99 5.28
N ASP A 110 6.50 19.04 5.71
CA ASP A 110 7.43 17.91 5.65
C ASP A 110 6.97 16.73 6.49
N TYR A 111 6.51 17.01 7.72
CA TYR A 111 5.96 15.95 8.59
C TYR A 111 4.66 15.38 8.01
N ALA A 112 3.78 16.23 7.48
CA ALA A 112 2.53 15.80 6.87
C ALA A 112 2.78 14.89 5.65
N ALA A 113 3.72 15.24 4.77
CA ALA A 113 4.06 14.46 3.58
C ALA A 113 4.59 13.06 3.93
N LYS A 114 5.31 12.91 5.04
CA LYS A 114 5.85 11.64 5.52
C LYS A 114 4.82 10.74 6.17
N THR A 115 3.90 11.35 6.93
CA THR A 115 3.00 10.64 7.85
C THR A 115 1.63 10.38 7.24
N VAL A 116 1.17 11.25 6.33
CA VAL A 116 -0.17 11.22 5.75
C VAL A 116 -0.08 10.91 4.26
N ALA A 117 -0.85 9.93 3.80
CA ALA A 117 -0.96 9.67 2.36
C ALA A 117 -1.49 10.90 1.62
N GLN A 118 -0.93 11.18 0.46
CA GLN A 118 -1.45 12.25 -0.39
C GLN A 118 -2.89 11.96 -0.84
N PRO A 119 -3.76 12.97 -0.98
CA PRO A 119 -5.09 12.81 -1.54
C PRO A 119 -5.05 12.10 -2.89
N GLY A 120 -5.87 11.05 -3.03
CA GLY A 120 -5.86 10.17 -4.20
C GLY A 120 -4.90 8.96 -4.11
N TYR A 121 -4.01 8.90 -3.10
CA TYR A 121 -3.00 7.84 -2.93
C TYR A 121 -3.16 7.04 -1.62
N SER A 122 -4.23 7.27 -0.88
CA SER A 122 -4.54 6.49 0.32
C SER A 122 -5.31 5.23 -0.03
N GLU A 123 -4.91 4.08 0.51
CA GLU A 123 -5.66 2.83 0.33
C GLU A 123 -7.08 2.91 0.90
N HIS A 124 -7.31 3.74 1.91
CA HIS A 124 -8.64 4.02 2.46
C HIS A 124 -9.63 4.59 1.45
N HIS A 125 -9.18 5.19 0.34
CA HIS A 125 -10.08 5.64 -0.71
C HIS A 125 -10.83 4.49 -1.37
N THR A 126 -10.23 3.29 -1.35
CA THR A 126 -10.84 2.09 -1.94
C THR A 126 -12.07 1.59 -1.17
N GLY A 127 -12.19 1.90 0.11
CA GLY A 127 -13.16 1.29 1.02
C GLY A 127 -12.83 -0.16 1.40
N LEU A 128 -11.72 -0.71 0.89
CA LEU A 128 -11.26 -2.08 1.12
C LEU A 128 -10.23 -2.19 2.26
N ALA A 129 -9.65 -1.07 2.67
CA ALA A 129 -8.77 -0.98 3.83
C ALA A 129 -9.58 -0.65 5.07
N LEU A 130 -9.34 -1.38 6.14
CA LEU A 130 -10.00 -1.25 7.43
C LEU A 130 -8.94 -1.11 8.51
N ASP A 131 -9.06 -0.06 9.32
CA ASP A 131 -8.29 0.09 10.56
C ASP A 131 -9.12 -0.43 11.72
N LEU A 132 -8.54 -1.35 12.45
CA LEU A 132 -9.17 -2.00 13.59
C LEU A 132 -8.62 -1.45 14.91
N TYR A 133 -9.45 -1.43 15.93
CA TYR A 133 -9.03 -1.42 17.32
C TYR A 133 -9.67 -2.59 18.07
N PHE A 134 -9.23 -2.85 19.28
CA PHE A 134 -9.82 -3.93 20.08
C PHE A 134 -10.18 -3.48 21.49
N LYS A 135 -11.04 -4.27 22.11
CA LYS A 135 -11.53 -4.01 23.47
C LYS A 135 -11.14 -5.13 24.41
N ILE A 136 -10.70 -4.76 25.59
CA ILE A 136 -10.39 -5.69 26.68
C ILE A 136 -11.61 -5.78 27.58
N LYS A 137 -12.10 -6.99 27.78
CA LYS A 137 -13.20 -7.26 28.70
C LYS A 137 -12.67 -7.31 30.14
N ASN A 138 -13.19 -6.44 30.98
CA ASN A 138 -12.84 -6.34 32.39
C ASN A 138 -13.55 -7.41 33.24
N GLU A 139 -13.07 -7.62 34.47
CA GLU A 139 -13.66 -8.58 35.43
C GLU A 139 -15.11 -8.26 35.77
N ASP A 140 -15.51 -6.99 35.74
CA ASP A 140 -16.87 -6.53 35.99
C ASP A 140 -17.80 -6.65 34.77
N GLY A 141 -17.27 -7.14 33.64
CA GLY A 141 -17.97 -7.29 32.38
C GLY A 141 -18.01 -6.03 31.49
N SER A 142 -17.46 -4.90 31.96
CA SER A 142 -17.25 -3.71 31.13
C SER A 142 -16.12 -3.93 30.13
N PHE A 143 -15.97 -2.99 29.17
CA PHE A 143 -14.88 -2.99 28.20
C PHE A 143 -14.01 -1.76 28.34
N THR A 144 -12.72 -1.94 28.08
CA THR A 144 -11.74 -0.87 27.88
C THR A 144 -11.26 -0.90 26.45
N ASP A 145 -11.43 0.21 25.73
CA ASP A 145 -10.96 0.35 24.36
C ASP A 145 -9.44 0.56 24.35
N VAL A 146 -8.74 -0.22 23.51
CA VAL A 146 -7.33 -0.02 23.14
C VAL A 146 -7.35 0.59 21.74
N TYR A 147 -7.43 1.91 21.69
CA TYR A 147 -7.82 2.66 20.51
C TYR A 147 -6.66 3.47 19.88
N TYR A 148 -5.73 3.96 20.70
CA TYR A 148 -4.63 4.77 20.18
C TYR A 148 -3.50 3.89 19.64
N ASN A 149 -2.94 4.26 18.50
CA ASN A 149 -1.86 3.51 17.83
C ASN A 149 -0.70 3.21 18.79
N GLU A 150 -0.27 4.19 19.57
CA GLU A 150 0.80 4.07 20.59
C GLU A 150 0.48 3.01 21.66
N ASP A 151 -0.80 2.80 21.96
CA ASP A 151 -1.24 1.75 22.88
C ASP A 151 -1.31 0.40 22.16
N MET A 152 -1.84 0.35 20.95
CA MET A 152 -1.99 -0.86 20.15
C MET A 152 -0.67 -1.51 19.76
N GLU A 153 0.41 -0.74 19.64
CA GLU A 153 1.77 -1.20 19.32
C GLU A 153 2.54 -1.78 20.51
N LYS A 154 1.98 -1.73 21.73
CA LYS A 154 2.67 -2.27 22.90
C LYS A 154 2.88 -3.78 22.81
N ASP A 155 4.05 -4.24 23.25
CA ASP A 155 4.42 -5.66 23.25
C ASP A 155 3.40 -6.56 23.95
N GLU A 156 2.72 -6.05 24.99
CA GLU A 156 1.68 -6.80 25.72
C GLU A 156 0.48 -7.18 24.86
N TYR A 157 0.23 -6.47 23.74
CA TYR A 157 -0.87 -6.72 22.83
C TYR A 157 -0.47 -7.47 21.56
N ARG A 158 0.82 -7.75 21.38
CA ARG A 158 1.31 -8.47 20.20
C ARG A 158 0.60 -9.81 20.00
N GLY A 159 0.37 -10.56 21.07
CA GLY A 159 -0.35 -11.84 20.99
C GLY A 159 -1.81 -11.73 20.56
N ILE A 160 -2.46 -10.58 20.80
CA ILE A 160 -3.81 -10.29 20.30
C ILE A 160 -3.75 -10.09 18.79
N TRP A 161 -2.83 -9.24 18.31
CA TRP A 161 -2.64 -9.01 16.88
C TRP A 161 -2.22 -10.27 16.14
N ASP A 162 -1.32 -11.07 16.68
CA ASP A 162 -0.91 -12.34 16.08
C ASP A 162 -2.11 -13.27 15.89
N THR A 163 -3.03 -13.30 16.85
CA THR A 163 -4.27 -14.09 16.76
C THR A 163 -5.21 -13.53 15.70
N ILE A 164 -5.42 -12.21 15.65
CA ILE A 164 -6.22 -11.56 14.61
C ILE A 164 -5.63 -11.85 13.24
N HIS A 165 -4.33 -11.65 13.05
CA HIS A 165 -3.65 -11.86 11.76
C HIS A 165 -3.75 -13.31 11.29
N ALA A 166 -3.67 -14.29 12.20
CA ALA A 166 -3.81 -15.70 11.85
C ALA A 166 -5.20 -16.07 11.30
N ARG A 167 -6.22 -15.22 11.53
CA ARG A 167 -7.59 -15.46 11.07
C ARG A 167 -7.95 -14.69 9.80
N LEU A 168 -7.21 -13.63 9.44
CA LEU A 168 -7.54 -12.71 8.35
C LEU A 168 -7.86 -13.43 7.04
N ALA A 169 -6.99 -14.35 6.63
CA ALA A 169 -7.07 -15.00 5.33
C ALA A 169 -8.33 -15.84 5.12
N ASP A 170 -8.88 -16.41 6.19
CA ASP A 170 -10.12 -17.20 6.12
C ASP A 170 -11.33 -16.35 5.72
N TYR A 171 -11.24 -15.05 5.92
CA TYR A 171 -12.29 -14.07 5.61
C TYR A 171 -11.93 -13.15 4.45
N GLY A 172 -10.87 -13.48 3.68
CA GLY A 172 -10.47 -12.71 2.50
C GLY A 172 -9.68 -11.44 2.80
N PHE A 173 -9.13 -11.30 4.01
CA PHE A 173 -8.27 -10.20 4.41
C PHE A 173 -6.80 -10.60 4.44
N ILE A 174 -5.94 -9.60 4.29
CA ILE A 174 -4.50 -9.69 4.56
C ILE A 174 -4.07 -8.60 5.54
N LEU A 175 -2.98 -8.84 6.28
CA LEU A 175 -2.23 -7.77 6.92
C LEU A 175 -1.51 -6.98 5.83
N ARG A 176 -1.77 -5.68 5.76
CA ARG A 176 -1.35 -4.89 4.60
C ARG A 176 0.07 -4.38 4.71
N TYR A 177 0.46 -3.87 5.88
CA TYR A 177 1.75 -3.25 6.12
C TYR A 177 2.56 -4.08 7.10
N LEU A 178 3.48 -4.89 6.54
CA LEU A 178 4.28 -5.88 7.25
C LEU A 178 5.54 -5.24 7.86
N GLU A 179 5.96 -5.75 9.00
CA GLU A 179 7.21 -5.34 9.65
C GLU A 179 8.43 -5.61 8.73
N GLY A 180 9.29 -4.59 8.53
CA GLY A 180 10.48 -4.68 7.66
C GLY A 180 10.20 -4.62 6.17
N LYS A 181 8.96 -4.23 5.76
CA LYS A 181 8.57 -4.08 4.36
C LYS A 181 8.24 -2.63 3.96
N GLU A 182 8.63 -1.69 4.78
CA GLU A 182 8.43 -0.26 4.57
C GLU A 182 8.97 0.20 3.21
N HIS A 183 10.12 -0.35 2.80
CA HIS A 183 10.77 -0.06 1.53
C HIS A 183 9.99 -0.52 0.28
N ILE A 184 9.00 -1.41 0.45
CA ILE A 184 8.12 -1.88 -0.62
C ILE A 184 6.79 -1.15 -0.56
N THR A 185 6.16 -1.13 0.63
CA THR A 185 4.81 -0.62 0.80
C THR A 185 4.75 0.90 0.92
N GLY A 186 5.85 1.54 1.35
CA GLY A 186 5.91 2.96 1.68
C GLY A 186 5.34 3.31 3.05
N TYR A 187 4.95 2.32 3.87
CA TYR A 187 4.36 2.50 5.18
C TYR A 187 5.05 1.61 6.21
N ARG A 188 5.18 2.11 7.43
CA ARG A 188 5.68 1.33 8.57
C ARG A 188 4.73 0.17 8.89
N TYR A 189 5.15 -0.72 9.78
CA TYR A 189 4.28 -1.77 10.31
C TYR A 189 3.03 -1.16 10.97
N GLU A 190 1.85 -1.62 10.54
CA GLU A 190 0.56 -1.20 11.08
C GLU A 190 -0.29 -2.44 11.36
N PRO A 191 -0.27 -2.98 12.60
CA PRO A 191 -0.98 -4.23 12.92
C PRO A 191 -2.50 -4.10 12.79
N TRP A 192 -3.04 -2.90 12.86
CA TRP A 192 -4.46 -2.60 12.74
C TRP A 192 -4.97 -2.53 11.29
N HIS A 193 -4.07 -2.24 10.32
CA HIS A 193 -4.46 -1.98 8.93
C HIS A 193 -4.57 -3.27 8.14
N ILE A 194 -5.81 -3.69 7.86
CA ILE A 194 -6.10 -4.89 7.07
C ILE A 194 -6.72 -4.54 5.73
N ARG A 195 -6.46 -5.35 4.71
CA ARG A 195 -6.96 -5.15 3.36
C ARG A 195 -7.83 -6.33 2.91
N TYR A 196 -9.05 -6.03 2.43
CA TYR A 196 -9.98 -7.00 1.84
C TYR A 196 -9.70 -7.25 0.35
N LEU A 197 -9.73 -8.51 -0.08
CA LEU A 197 -9.41 -8.95 -1.44
C LEU A 197 -10.57 -9.67 -2.17
N ASP A 198 -11.76 -9.77 -1.58
CA ASP A 198 -12.92 -10.55 -2.06
C ASP A 198 -12.59 -12.03 -2.39
N SER A 199 -11.48 -12.57 -1.87
CA SER A 199 -11.04 -13.93 -2.11
C SER A 199 -10.22 -14.48 -0.94
N ALA A 200 -10.80 -15.44 -0.21
CA ALA A 200 -10.07 -16.15 0.84
C ALA A 200 -8.92 -17.00 0.29
N ASP A 201 -9.02 -17.49 -0.94
CA ASP A 201 -7.94 -18.30 -1.54
C ASP A 201 -6.72 -17.44 -1.85
N ILE A 202 -6.92 -16.26 -2.44
CA ILE A 202 -5.84 -15.29 -2.68
C ILE A 202 -5.24 -14.81 -1.36
N ALA A 203 -6.09 -14.47 -0.39
CA ALA A 203 -5.63 -14.05 0.93
C ALA A 203 -4.76 -15.13 1.61
N ARG A 204 -5.18 -16.40 1.56
CA ARG A 204 -4.38 -17.53 2.07
C ARG A 204 -3.08 -17.70 1.29
N GLU A 205 -3.10 -17.54 -0.03
CA GLU A 205 -1.88 -17.62 -0.83
C GLU A 205 -0.85 -16.58 -0.38
N ILE A 206 -1.27 -15.32 -0.23
CA ILE A 206 -0.40 -14.22 0.25
C ILE A 206 0.07 -14.50 1.68
N MET A 207 -0.85 -14.75 2.60
CA MET A 207 -0.53 -14.90 4.03
C MET A 207 0.26 -16.18 4.35
N SER A 208 0.23 -17.21 3.48
CA SER A 208 1.04 -18.42 3.63
C SER A 208 2.53 -18.23 3.31
N ARG A 209 2.90 -17.11 2.70
CA ARG A 209 4.28 -16.76 2.35
C ARG A 209 4.74 -15.63 3.28
N PRO A 210 5.50 -15.94 4.35
CA PRO A 210 5.95 -14.93 5.32
C PRO A 210 6.67 -13.77 4.63
N GLY A 211 6.21 -12.56 4.89
CA GLY A 211 6.79 -11.35 4.35
C GLY A 211 6.39 -11.00 2.92
N LEU A 212 5.47 -11.72 2.28
CA LEU A 212 4.95 -11.35 0.96
C LEU A 212 3.96 -10.20 1.08
N THR A 213 4.25 -9.08 0.42
CA THR A 213 3.36 -7.91 0.35
C THR A 213 2.36 -8.04 -0.82
N LEU A 214 1.33 -7.22 -0.82
CA LEU A 214 0.38 -7.14 -1.94
C LEU A 214 1.09 -6.69 -3.23
N GLU A 215 2.03 -5.75 -3.12
CA GLU A 215 2.87 -5.29 -4.23
C GLU A 215 3.64 -6.45 -4.88
N GLU A 216 4.33 -7.24 -4.08
CA GLU A 216 5.10 -8.39 -4.55
C GLU A 216 4.20 -9.48 -5.15
N TYR A 217 3.04 -9.73 -4.53
CA TYR A 217 2.06 -10.69 -5.07
C TYR A 217 1.55 -10.29 -6.45
N LEU A 218 1.15 -9.03 -6.63
CA LEU A 218 0.62 -8.52 -7.89
C LEU A 218 1.68 -8.46 -9.00
N ALA A 219 2.94 -8.34 -8.63
CA ALA A 219 4.06 -8.45 -9.56
C ALA A 219 4.40 -9.91 -9.95
N GLY A 220 3.56 -10.88 -9.62
CA GLY A 220 3.70 -12.28 -10.01
C GLY A 220 4.36 -13.17 -8.95
N GLY A 221 4.47 -12.72 -7.72
CA GLY A 221 5.12 -13.44 -6.61
C GLY A 221 6.64 -13.56 -6.77
N GLU A 222 7.15 -13.07 -7.85
CA GLU A 222 8.52 -12.74 -8.20
C GLU A 222 8.51 -11.28 -8.67
N ALA A 223 8.11 -10.34 -7.80
CA ALA A 223 8.52 -8.97 -8.04
C ALA A 223 10.03 -9.04 -8.19
N PRO A 224 10.61 -8.38 -9.19
CA PRO A 224 12.03 -8.14 -9.13
C PRO A 224 12.26 -7.53 -7.76
N VAL A 225 12.95 -8.26 -6.90
CA VAL A 225 13.27 -7.79 -5.56
C VAL A 225 14.18 -6.61 -5.82
N VAL A 226 13.61 -5.41 -5.78
CA VAL A 226 14.44 -4.21 -5.89
C VAL A 226 15.39 -4.30 -4.73
N ALA A 227 16.63 -4.66 -5.02
CA ALA A 227 17.66 -4.76 -4.00
C ALA A 227 17.90 -3.36 -3.45
N ILE A 228 17.58 -3.13 -2.18
CA ILE A 228 17.72 -1.83 -1.54
C ILE A 228 18.88 -1.89 -0.56
N ASP A 229 19.86 -1.03 -0.78
CA ASP A 229 20.98 -0.83 0.13
C ASP A 229 21.17 0.66 0.41
N LEU A 230 20.57 1.12 1.50
CA LEU A 230 20.69 2.48 2.01
C LEU A 230 21.69 2.55 3.19
N SER A 231 22.45 1.49 3.42
CA SER A 231 23.41 1.41 4.53
C SER A 231 24.65 2.26 4.29
N GLY A 232 25.39 2.48 5.36
CA GLY A 232 26.73 3.06 5.31
C GLY A 232 26.81 4.57 5.45
N SER A 233 25.67 5.27 5.68
CA SER A 233 25.74 6.69 6.01
C SER A 233 26.12 6.91 7.47
N GLY A 234 27.08 7.79 7.71
CA GLY A 234 27.33 8.37 9.01
C GLY A 234 26.71 9.77 9.16
N PHE A 235 26.03 10.23 8.11
CA PHE A 235 25.48 11.58 7.99
C PHE A 235 23.96 11.59 8.03
N TYR A 236 23.32 10.67 7.31
CA TYR A 236 21.86 10.54 7.23
C TYR A 236 21.34 9.37 8.04
N THR A 237 20.14 9.52 8.59
CA THR A 237 19.40 8.42 9.17
C THR A 237 18.82 7.51 8.08
N ASP A 238 18.47 6.28 8.44
CA ASP A 238 17.80 5.34 7.52
C ASP A 238 16.48 5.91 6.99
N GLU A 239 15.74 6.69 7.81
CA GLU A 239 14.50 7.34 7.44
C GLU A 239 14.74 8.42 6.37
N GLU A 240 15.76 9.26 6.53
CA GLU A 240 16.09 10.31 5.56
C GLU A 240 16.51 9.73 4.21
N LEU A 241 17.31 8.67 4.19
CA LEU A 241 17.66 7.97 2.95
C LEU A 241 16.49 7.23 2.33
N TYR A 242 15.58 6.74 3.14
CA TYR A 242 14.34 6.13 2.69
C TYR A 242 13.45 7.15 1.94
N ASP A 243 13.32 8.37 2.46
CA ASP A 243 12.59 9.45 1.79
C ASP A 243 13.23 9.83 0.44
N ALA A 244 14.57 9.92 0.39
CA ALA A 244 15.30 10.12 -0.86
C ALA A 244 15.02 8.99 -1.88
N MET A 245 15.02 7.74 -1.42
CA MET A 245 14.67 6.57 -2.24
C MET A 245 13.24 6.65 -2.75
N LEU A 246 12.28 7.08 -1.93
CA LEU A 246 10.88 7.23 -2.37
C LEU A 246 10.76 8.25 -3.49
N ALA A 247 11.46 9.38 -3.42
CA ALA A 247 11.49 10.38 -4.49
C ALA A 247 11.96 9.75 -5.81
N VAL A 248 13.05 8.95 -5.77
CA VAL A 248 13.57 8.22 -6.93
C VAL A 248 12.55 7.20 -7.44
N LYS A 249 11.97 6.36 -6.58
CA LYS A 249 10.95 5.37 -6.99
C LYS A 249 9.73 6.03 -7.62
N CYS A 250 9.24 7.12 -7.07
CA CYS A 250 8.13 7.88 -7.63
C CYS A 250 8.45 8.37 -9.05
N ARG A 251 9.64 8.92 -9.25
CA ARG A 251 10.08 9.39 -10.58
C ARG A 251 10.26 8.22 -11.54
N PHE A 252 10.91 7.14 -11.09
CA PHE A 252 11.16 5.95 -11.90
C PHE A 252 9.86 5.27 -12.35
N ALA A 253 8.84 5.23 -11.51
CA ALA A 253 7.52 4.67 -11.85
C ALA A 253 6.86 5.33 -13.07
N SER A 254 7.26 6.56 -13.42
CA SER A 254 6.80 7.23 -14.64
C SER A 254 7.50 6.74 -15.93
N TRP A 255 8.52 5.88 -15.83
CA TRP A 255 9.28 5.36 -16.97
C TRP A 255 8.68 4.04 -17.45
N ALA A 256 7.65 4.14 -18.31
CA ALA A 256 6.99 2.96 -18.85
C ALA A 256 7.98 2.07 -19.63
N GLY A 257 7.95 0.77 -19.34
CA GLY A 257 8.84 -0.23 -19.96
C GLY A 257 10.24 -0.31 -19.33
N CYS A 258 10.46 0.33 -18.18
CA CYS A 258 11.66 0.13 -17.37
C CYS A 258 11.31 -0.66 -16.10
N GLU A 259 12.14 -1.65 -15.78
CA GLU A 259 12.02 -2.51 -14.60
C GLU A 259 13.19 -2.21 -13.65
N LEU A 260 12.87 -1.74 -12.44
CA LEU A 260 13.87 -1.36 -11.45
C LEU A 260 14.40 -2.60 -10.73
N HIS A 261 15.71 -2.80 -10.71
CA HIS A 261 16.37 -3.95 -10.09
C HIS A 261 17.03 -3.61 -8.75
N SER A 262 17.65 -2.44 -8.63
CA SER A 262 18.26 -2.02 -7.39
C SER A 262 18.19 -0.52 -7.16
N ILE A 263 18.26 -0.12 -5.88
CA ILE A 263 18.53 1.24 -5.42
C ILE A 263 19.55 1.15 -4.31
N ARG A 264 20.63 1.93 -4.39
CA ARG A 264 21.65 2.00 -3.34
C ARG A 264 22.11 3.42 -3.09
N TYR A 265 22.45 3.70 -1.85
CA TYR A 265 23.10 4.96 -1.48
C TYR A 265 24.55 4.96 -1.94
N ALA A 266 24.98 6.03 -2.61
CA ALA A 266 26.33 6.12 -3.16
C ALA A 266 27.40 6.44 -2.11
N GLY A 267 27.00 6.99 -0.96
CA GLY A 267 27.88 7.33 0.16
C GLY A 267 27.87 8.81 0.53
N ASP A 268 28.42 9.12 1.70
CA ASP A 268 28.40 10.45 2.31
C ASP A 268 29.21 11.51 1.53
N GLU A 269 30.08 11.10 0.61
CA GLU A 269 30.87 12.00 -0.25
C GLU A 269 29.94 12.82 -1.20
N ALA A 270 28.73 12.34 -1.46
CA ALA A 270 27.73 13.08 -2.22
C ALA A 270 27.39 14.44 -1.58
N ASN A 271 27.41 14.53 -0.25
CA ASN A 271 27.11 15.75 0.51
C ASN A 271 28.32 16.70 0.68
N SER A 272 29.21 16.77 -0.30
CA SER A 272 30.33 17.70 -0.28
C SER A 272 29.95 19.14 -0.64
N GLU A 273 30.75 20.12 -0.20
CA GLU A 273 30.57 21.53 -0.58
C GLU A 273 30.55 21.74 -2.10
N GLU A 274 31.38 20.95 -2.83
CA GLU A 274 31.45 20.99 -4.29
C GLU A 274 30.14 20.54 -4.94
N ASN A 275 29.60 19.40 -4.50
CA ASN A 275 28.37 18.85 -5.01
C ASN A 275 27.16 19.75 -4.65
N LEU A 276 27.14 20.29 -3.44
CA LEU A 276 26.10 21.27 -3.04
C LEU A 276 26.14 22.53 -3.90
N ALA A 277 27.34 23.07 -4.16
CA ALA A 277 27.51 24.22 -5.04
C ALA A 277 27.05 23.91 -6.48
N TRP A 278 27.31 22.68 -6.95
CA TRP A 278 26.86 22.23 -8.26
C TRP A 278 25.35 22.09 -8.30
N LEU A 279 24.68 21.43 -7.34
CA LEU A 279 23.23 21.30 -7.27
C LEU A 279 22.55 22.67 -7.19
N ASN A 280 23.05 23.59 -6.38
CA ASN A 280 22.56 24.94 -6.24
C ASN A 280 22.73 25.80 -7.52
N SER A 281 23.47 25.31 -8.50
CA SER A 281 23.61 26.01 -9.80
C SER A 281 22.50 25.70 -10.79
N PHE A 282 21.62 24.71 -10.53
CA PHE A 282 20.56 24.32 -11.46
C PHE A 282 19.34 25.22 -11.38
N GLU A 283 19.00 25.74 -10.19
CA GLU A 283 17.82 26.59 -9.99
C GLU A 283 18.15 27.89 -9.26
N GLU A 284 17.79 29.03 -9.86
CA GLU A 284 17.90 30.32 -9.20
C GLU A 284 16.85 30.45 -8.09
N GLY A 285 17.28 30.63 -6.86
CA GLY A 285 16.41 30.91 -5.71
C GLY A 285 16.17 29.73 -4.77
N THR A 286 16.62 28.54 -5.14
CA THR A 286 16.66 27.37 -4.24
C THR A 286 18.06 27.23 -3.64
N GLU A 287 18.16 27.06 -2.31
CA GLU A 287 19.42 26.84 -1.61
C GLU A 287 19.35 25.49 -0.91
N TYR A 288 19.88 24.44 -1.56
CA TYR A 288 20.02 23.12 -0.95
C TYR A 288 21.14 23.16 0.10
N ALA A 289 20.79 22.66 1.28
CA ALA A 289 21.70 22.54 2.42
C ALA A 289 22.30 21.14 2.53
N GLN A 290 21.71 20.16 1.86
CA GLN A 290 22.14 18.77 1.87
C GLN A 290 22.00 18.16 0.46
N ALA A 291 22.91 17.22 0.14
CA ALA A 291 22.94 16.49 -1.13
C ALA A 291 23.06 14.99 -0.90
N ALA A 292 22.31 14.19 -1.63
CA ALA A 292 22.43 12.75 -1.66
C ALA A 292 22.52 12.25 -3.11
N GLU A 293 23.29 11.19 -3.31
CA GLU A 293 23.33 10.45 -4.57
C GLU A 293 22.80 9.04 -4.32
N LEU A 294 21.80 8.66 -5.10
CA LEU A 294 21.33 7.28 -5.19
C LEU A 294 21.68 6.71 -6.56
N LEU A 295 22.01 5.44 -6.58
CA LEU A 295 22.36 4.70 -7.79
C LEU A 295 21.30 3.63 -8.02
N THR A 296 20.84 3.48 -9.27
CA THR A 296 19.88 2.44 -9.63
C THR A 296 20.41 1.55 -10.75
N ASP A 297 20.04 0.27 -10.67
CA ASP A 297 20.13 -0.65 -11.78
C ASP A 297 18.72 -0.97 -12.28
N PHE A 298 18.53 -1.00 -13.59
CA PHE A 298 17.22 -1.28 -14.19
C PHE A 298 17.35 -1.86 -15.59
N HIS A 299 16.33 -2.63 -15.99
CA HIS A 299 16.24 -3.21 -17.32
C HIS A 299 15.14 -2.55 -18.16
N THR A 300 15.35 -2.44 -19.46
CA THR A 300 14.38 -1.89 -20.39
C THR A 300 13.70 -2.99 -21.21
N ALA A 301 12.39 -2.87 -21.42
CA ALA A 301 11.63 -3.81 -22.22
C ALA A 301 12.11 -3.85 -23.68
N ALA A 302 11.99 -5.02 -24.32
CA ALA A 302 12.40 -5.22 -25.72
C ALA A 302 11.63 -4.36 -26.73
N ASP A 303 10.43 -3.89 -26.38
CA ASP A 303 9.58 -3.05 -27.20
C ASP A 303 9.52 -1.59 -26.74
N ILE A 304 10.39 -1.20 -25.80
CA ILE A 304 10.47 0.18 -25.30
C ILE A 304 10.70 1.17 -26.45
N ARG A 305 10.12 2.35 -26.34
CA ARG A 305 10.28 3.43 -27.32
C ARG A 305 10.74 4.69 -26.62
N GLY A 306 11.57 5.45 -27.28
CA GLY A 306 12.05 6.74 -26.78
C GLY A 306 13.56 6.82 -26.67
N ALA A 307 14.07 7.31 -25.54
CA ALA A 307 15.49 7.58 -25.32
C ALA A 307 16.30 6.36 -24.87
N TRP A 308 15.64 5.27 -24.52
CA TRP A 308 16.29 4.06 -23.99
C TRP A 308 16.57 3.03 -25.08
N ASP A 309 17.68 2.32 -24.96
CA ASP A 309 17.96 1.16 -25.82
C ASP A 309 17.05 0.00 -25.39
N PRO A 310 16.45 -0.74 -26.34
CA PRO A 310 15.62 -1.90 -26.02
C PRO A 310 16.42 -3.05 -25.41
N ASP A 311 15.75 -3.83 -24.53
CA ASP A 311 16.30 -5.06 -23.92
C ASP A 311 17.71 -4.85 -23.34
N THR A 312 17.87 -3.75 -22.59
CA THR A 312 19.18 -3.30 -22.10
C THR A 312 19.17 -3.12 -20.60
N GLU A 313 20.19 -3.66 -19.92
CA GLU A 313 20.45 -3.42 -18.51
C GLU A 313 21.27 -2.13 -18.35
N TYR A 314 20.76 -1.22 -17.54
CA TYR A 314 21.43 0.00 -17.13
C TYR A 314 21.88 -0.18 -15.69
N THR A 315 23.18 0.05 -15.41
CA THR A 315 23.76 -0.08 -14.07
C THR A 315 24.35 1.23 -13.60
N ASP A 316 24.33 1.45 -12.28
CA ASP A 316 24.90 2.65 -11.66
C ASP A 316 24.33 3.97 -12.21
N TYR A 317 23.04 3.95 -12.60
CA TYR A 317 22.38 5.16 -13.06
C TYR A 317 22.17 6.13 -11.90
N GLN A 318 22.69 7.33 -12.02
CA GLN A 318 22.80 8.30 -10.93
C GLN A 318 21.53 9.12 -10.76
N TRP A 319 21.16 9.33 -9.51
CA TRP A 319 20.11 10.26 -9.08
C TRP A 319 20.70 11.21 -8.06
N TRP A 320 20.77 12.48 -8.41
CA TRP A 320 21.24 13.53 -7.54
C TRP A 320 20.06 14.27 -6.92
N LEU A 321 20.00 14.22 -5.60
CA LEU A 321 18.96 14.85 -4.83
C LEU A 321 19.52 15.98 -3.98
N GLY A 322 18.75 17.07 -3.89
CA GLY A 322 19.01 18.18 -3.00
C GLY A 322 17.89 18.30 -1.97
N ARG A 323 18.22 18.77 -0.77
CA ARG A 323 17.25 19.08 0.28
C ARG A 323 17.61 20.43 0.89
N THR A 324 16.64 21.36 0.98
CA THR A 324 16.79 22.61 1.72
C THR A 324 16.84 22.32 3.22
N ALA A 325 17.20 23.30 4.06
CA ALA A 325 17.35 23.08 5.51
C ALA A 325 16.09 22.53 6.18
N ASP A 326 14.91 22.87 5.66
CA ASP A 326 13.60 22.49 6.21
C ASP A 326 12.70 21.80 5.17
N GLY A 327 13.25 21.33 4.03
CA GLY A 327 12.50 20.77 2.90
C GLY A 327 12.66 19.26 2.71
N ASP A 328 11.87 18.72 1.81
CA ASP A 328 11.95 17.34 1.35
C ASP A 328 13.07 17.14 0.33
N TRP A 329 13.39 15.87 0.04
CA TRP A 329 14.30 15.52 -1.02
C TRP A 329 13.70 15.81 -2.40
N GLU A 330 14.40 16.59 -3.19
CA GLU A 330 14.06 16.89 -4.57
C GLU A 330 15.09 16.29 -5.52
N ILE A 331 14.62 15.67 -6.61
CA ILE A 331 15.52 15.19 -7.67
C ILE A 331 15.94 16.38 -8.51
N VAL A 332 17.21 16.72 -8.41
CA VAL A 332 17.81 17.88 -9.14
C VAL A 332 18.37 17.44 -10.48
N SER A 333 19.01 16.28 -10.53
CA SER A 333 19.61 15.73 -11.76
C SER A 333 19.60 14.21 -11.74
N PHE A 334 19.59 13.60 -12.94
CA PHE A 334 19.75 12.16 -13.09
C PHE A 334 20.40 11.84 -14.44
N GLY A 335 21.16 10.73 -14.50
CA GLY A 335 21.89 10.34 -15.71
C GLY A 335 23.14 9.54 -15.42
N TYR A 336 24.12 9.61 -16.33
CA TYR A 336 25.48 9.08 -16.17
C TYR A 336 26.48 10.23 -16.07
#